data_af26e677aefbbbaf75ccea5a9546b7fb
#
_entry.id   af26e677aefbbbaf75ccea5a9546b7fb
#
_cell.length_a   1.000
_cell.length_b   1.000
_cell.length_c   1.000
_cell.angle_alpha   90.00
_cell.angle_beta   90.00
_cell.angle_gamma   90.00
#
_symmetry.space_group_name_H-M   'P 1'
#
loop_
_entity.id
_entity.type
_entity.pdbx_description
1 polymer ?
#
loop_
_entity_poly.entity_id
_entity_poly.type
_entity_poly.pdbx_seq_one_letter_code
_entity_poly.pdbx_strand_id
1 'polypeptide(L)'
;MGSRSHPLPSPTPYAPISPRADKTTQPEFPHAETPLLAQPLRGSSSGAARSGRAGAPPPXSPSAAMATLLPRGAAAAAAARRRLLLRLPPPLRPGPARGASRALPAALVRRGGLVGGRWVETAAAFAVQDPASGEELGRVSDCSAAEARAAVRAAHEAGAAWGRLPAKERSVRLRRWYELMMENKEELARIITAENGKPLKEAQGEIVYSASFLEWFAEEARRIYGDVIPASAKDRRVLVLKQPVGVAAIITPWNFPSAMITRKVGAALAAGCTVVVKPAEDTPLSALALGELANQAGIPAGVYNVVPCSRQQTAAVGEVLCTDPLVSKISFTGSTATGKILLKHAAGTVKRVSMELGGHAPFIVFDSANVDRAVAGALASKYRNSGQTCVCTNRFLVQKGIHDEFVEKFAKAIEKELHVGNGFDAKTTQGPLINEKAVEKVEKHIKDAVSQGASIVTGGKRHSLGKNFFEPTLLSNVTTKMLCTQEETFGPLAPVIKFETEAEAVAIANAANVGLAGYFYSQDPAQIWRVAEQLEVGMVGVNEGIISSVECPFGGVKESGLGREGSKYGIDEYLEIKYVCFGGL
;
A
#
# COMPACT_ATOMS: atom_id res chain seq x y z
N MET A 1 72.33 15.14 -20.29
CA MET A 1 71.48 15.36 -21.50
C MET A 1 70.06 15.61 -20.98
N GLY A 2 69.65 16.86 -21.02
CA GLY A 2 68.46 17.34 -20.36
C GLY A 2 67.21 17.21 -21.23
N SER A 3 66.09 16.78 -20.63
CA SER A 3 64.79 16.88 -21.23
C SER A 3 64.01 18.02 -20.55
N ARG A 4 63.66 19.01 -21.35
CA ARG A 4 62.90 20.16 -20.88
C ARG A 4 61.41 19.77 -20.88
N SER A 5 60.74 19.93 -19.75
CA SER A 5 59.28 19.83 -19.58
C SER A 5 58.68 21.24 -19.68
N HIS A 6 57.70 21.43 -20.56
CA HIS A 6 56.91 22.62 -20.66
C HIS A 6 55.65 22.52 -19.78
N PRO A 7 55.28 23.54 -19.02
CA PRO A 7 54.04 23.53 -18.24
C PRO A 7 52.84 23.97 -19.09
N LEU A 8 51.68 23.32 -18.82
CA LEU A 8 50.38 23.64 -19.44
C LEU A 8 49.78 24.92 -18.80
N PRO A 9 49.05 25.74 -19.56
CA PRO A 9 48.48 26.98 -19.04
C PRO A 9 47.21 26.71 -18.18
N SER A 10 47.06 27.50 -17.13
CA SER A 10 45.95 27.50 -16.21
C SER A 10 44.68 28.11 -16.81
N PRO A 11 43.46 27.67 -16.42
CA PRO A 11 42.20 28.25 -16.93
C PRO A 11 41.89 29.60 -16.31
N THR A 12 41.44 30.53 -17.13
CA THR A 12 40.95 31.86 -16.70
C THR A 12 39.52 31.77 -16.17
N PRO A 13 39.12 32.61 -15.19
CA PRO A 13 37.76 32.60 -14.64
C PRO A 13 36.76 33.32 -15.56
N TYR A 14 35.57 32.71 -15.66
CA TYR A 14 34.44 33.27 -16.39
C TYR A 14 33.83 34.46 -15.66
N ALA A 15 33.56 35.54 -16.38
CA ALA A 15 32.82 36.67 -15.91
C ALA A 15 31.30 36.47 -16.05
N PRO A 16 30.45 37.01 -15.17
CA PRO A 16 29.00 36.84 -15.27
C PRO A 16 28.39 37.67 -16.40
N ILE A 17 27.50 37.01 -17.18
CA ILE A 17 26.71 37.65 -18.23
C ILE A 17 25.41 38.18 -17.62
N SER A 18 25.17 39.48 -17.74
CA SER A 18 23.90 40.09 -17.37
C SER A 18 22.83 39.88 -18.46
N PRO A 19 21.54 39.72 -18.13
CA PRO A 19 20.51 39.48 -19.13
C PRO A 19 20.10 40.78 -19.84
N ARG A 20 20.25 40.84 -21.15
CA ARG A 20 19.60 41.83 -22.00
C ARG A 20 18.20 41.33 -22.37
N ALA A 21 17.22 42.17 -22.15
CA ALA A 21 15.85 41.96 -22.59
C ALA A 21 15.78 42.19 -24.11
N ASP A 22 15.38 41.19 -24.84
CA ASP A 22 15.06 41.35 -26.24
C ASP A 22 13.60 40.92 -26.48
N LYS A 23 12.83 41.87 -27.02
CA LYS A 23 11.43 41.69 -27.41
C LYS A 23 11.41 41.12 -28.83
N THR A 24 10.97 39.88 -28.97
CA THR A 24 10.53 39.38 -30.30
C THR A 24 9.32 38.46 -30.17
N THR A 25 8.24 38.98 -30.63
CA THR A 25 7.06 38.44 -31.33
C THR A 25 6.78 36.92 -31.25
N GLN A 26 5.68 36.58 -30.63
CA GLN A 26 5.02 35.27 -30.75
C GLN A 26 4.29 35.14 -32.11
N PRO A 27 4.27 33.98 -32.75
CA PRO A 27 3.39 33.75 -33.88
C PRO A 27 1.95 33.48 -33.43
N GLU A 28 1.03 34.21 -34.01
CA GLU A 28 -0.41 34.03 -33.81
C GLU A 28 -0.93 32.80 -34.56
N PHE A 29 -1.70 31.97 -33.87
CA PHE A 29 -2.49 30.91 -34.48
C PHE A 29 -3.90 31.44 -34.76
N PRO A 30 -4.50 31.15 -35.92
CA PRO A 30 -5.84 31.65 -36.26
C PRO A 30 -6.92 30.93 -35.45
N HIS A 31 -7.82 31.72 -34.88
CA HIS A 31 -9.03 31.26 -34.22
C HIS A 31 -10.06 30.77 -35.26
N ALA A 32 -10.52 29.53 -35.11
CA ALA A 32 -11.67 29.02 -35.86
C ALA A 32 -12.95 29.47 -35.14
N GLU A 33 -13.75 30.22 -35.81
CA GLU A 33 -15.07 30.63 -35.33
C GLU A 33 -16.08 29.49 -35.43
N THR A 34 -16.80 29.25 -34.36
CA THR A 34 -17.97 28.34 -34.33
C THR A 34 -19.26 29.15 -34.38
N PRO A 35 -20.17 28.88 -35.29
CA PRO A 35 -21.44 29.60 -35.27
C PRO A 35 -22.45 28.91 -34.33
N LEU A 36 -23.00 29.71 -33.44
CA LEU A 36 -24.16 29.42 -32.63
C LEU A 36 -25.44 29.54 -33.49
N LEU A 37 -26.27 28.51 -33.47
CA LEU A 37 -27.67 28.64 -33.84
C LEU A 37 -28.53 27.78 -32.92
N ALA A 38 -29.20 28.45 -32.02
CA ALA A 38 -30.31 27.90 -31.26
C ALA A 38 -31.58 28.67 -31.63
N GLN A 39 -32.62 27.96 -31.99
CA GLN A 39 -34.00 28.49 -31.88
C GLN A 39 -34.99 27.39 -31.53
N PRO A 40 -35.99 27.67 -30.68
CA PRO A 40 -36.95 26.68 -30.21
C PRO A 40 -38.20 26.64 -31.05
N LEU A 41 -38.74 25.46 -31.27
CA LEU A 41 -40.06 25.29 -31.88
C LEU A 41 -41.12 25.13 -30.77
N ARG A 42 -42.07 26.05 -30.78
CA ARG A 42 -43.31 26.01 -29.97
C ARG A 42 -44.32 25.07 -30.60
N GLY A 43 -45.10 24.45 -29.72
CA GLY A 43 -46.10 23.47 -30.05
C GLY A 43 -47.43 23.99 -30.64
N SER A 44 -48.27 23.07 -30.99
CA SER A 44 -49.74 23.30 -31.03
C SER A 44 -50.48 21.98 -30.82
N SER A 45 -51.54 22.13 -30.08
CA SER A 45 -52.48 21.20 -29.51
C SER A 45 -53.48 20.59 -30.51
N SER A 46 -54.12 19.55 -30.03
CA SER A 46 -55.47 19.01 -30.30
C SER A 46 -55.40 17.61 -30.93
N GLY A 47 -56.17 16.69 -30.53
CA GLY A 47 -57.46 16.50 -30.04
C GLY A 47 -57.78 15.00 -29.80
N ALA A 48 -58.80 14.79 -29.04
CA ALA A 48 -59.29 13.57 -28.45
C ALA A 48 -59.76 12.45 -29.40
N ALA A 49 -59.71 11.20 -28.97
CA ALA A 49 -60.87 10.31 -28.97
C ALA A 49 -60.60 8.95 -28.33
N ARG A 50 -61.60 8.49 -27.61
CA ARG A 50 -61.80 7.31 -26.78
C ARG A 50 -61.79 5.97 -27.54
N SER A 51 -61.44 4.93 -26.79
CA SER A 51 -62.04 3.59 -26.60
C SER A 51 -60.93 2.60 -26.39
N GLY A 52 -60.89 1.68 -25.46
CA GLY A 52 -61.83 0.98 -24.66
C GLY A 52 -61.39 -0.47 -24.49
N ARG A 53 -61.20 -0.93 -23.23
CA ARG A 53 -61.10 -2.34 -22.77
C ARG A 53 -59.91 -3.15 -23.32
N ALA A 54 -59.23 -4.02 -22.60
CA ALA A 54 -59.56 -4.84 -21.46
C ALA A 54 -58.26 -5.26 -20.72
N GLY A 55 -58.38 -5.45 -19.41
CA GLY A 55 -57.29 -5.84 -18.56
C GLY A 55 -56.95 -7.34 -18.61
N ALA A 56 -55.72 -7.66 -18.38
CA ALA A 56 -55.25 -9.02 -18.12
C ALA A 56 -54.79 -9.13 -16.65
N PRO A 57 -55.14 -10.21 -15.96
CA PRO A 57 -54.79 -10.36 -14.53
C PRO A 57 -53.36 -10.87 -14.31
N PRO A 58 -52.82 -10.71 -13.10
CA PRO A 58 -51.46 -11.13 -12.77
C PRO A 58 -51.35 -12.64 -12.55
N PRO A 59 -50.18 -13.24 -12.73
CA PRO A 59 -50.01 -14.72 -12.58
C PRO A 59 -49.96 -15.16 -11.12
N UNK A 60 -50.75 -16.17 -10.84
CA UNK A 60 -50.84 -16.70 -9.66
C UNK A 60 -49.78 -17.56 -9.40
N SER A 61 -49.43 -17.67 -8.26
CA SER A 61 -48.51 -18.60 -7.68
C SER A 61 -48.98 -20.07 -7.81
N PRO A 62 -48.14 -21.00 -8.14
CA PRO A 62 -48.56 -22.39 -8.14
C PRO A 62 -48.51 -22.96 -6.73
N SER A 63 -49.68 -23.32 -6.21
CA SER A 63 -49.84 -24.11 -5.00
C SER A 63 -49.91 -25.58 -5.38
N ALA A 64 -49.16 -26.33 -4.62
CA ALA A 64 -49.29 -27.75 -4.26
C ALA A 64 -50.09 -28.68 -5.19
N ALA A 65 -49.42 -29.62 -5.82
CA ALA A 65 -49.76 -31.06 -5.88
C ALA A 65 -48.77 -31.81 -6.75
N MET A 66 -47.87 -32.53 -6.12
CA MET A 66 -47.38 -33.79 -6.66
C MET A 66 -46.68 -34.62 -5.55
N ALA A 67 -47.51 -35.36 -4.84
CA ALA A 67 -47.02 -36.48 -4.04
C ALA A 67 -47.10 -37.75 -4.90
N THR A 68 -46.19 -38.61 -4.66
CA THR A 68 -46.02 -39.98 -5.12
C THR A 68 -45.08 -40.20 -6.30
N LEU A 69 -43.98 -40.75 -5.92
CA LEU A 69 -43.18 -41.86 -6.49
C LEU A 69 -41.69 -41.67 -6.13
N LEU A 70 -41.29 -42.21 -4.97
CA LEU A 70 -39.88 -42.44 -4.64
C LEU A 70 -39.57 -43.92 -4.69
N PRO A 71 -38.54 -44.36 -5.41
CA PRO A 71 -38.14 -45.76 -5.39
C PRO A 71 -37.44 -46.14 -4.09
N ARG A 72 -37.73 -47.33 -3.60
CA ARG A 72 -37.14 -47.96 -2.42
C ARG A 72 -35.64 -48.22 -2.63
N GLY A 73 -34.80 -47.25 -2.29
CA GLY A 73 -33.35 -47.45 -2.42
C GLY A 73 -32.51 -46.56 -1.50
N ALA A 74 -33.13 -45.63 -0.79
CA ALA A 74 -32.39 -44.59 -0.05
C ALA A 74 -32.09 -44.94 1.42
N ALA A 75 -32.57 -46.05 1.94
CA ALA A 75 -32.41 -46.40 3.36
C ALA A 75 -31.02 -46.98 3.71
N ALA A 76 -30.32 -47.57 2.73
CA ALA A 76 -29.02 -48.22 2.98
C ALA A 76 -27.84 -47.19 2.99
N ALA A 77 -28.00 -46.07 2.31
CA ALA A 77 -26.93 -45.06 2.23
C ALA A 77 -26.86 -44.11 3.48
N ALA A 78 -27.99 -43.96 4.17
CA ALA A 78 -28.04 -43.10 5.37
C ALA A 78 -27.42 -43.78 6.60
N ALA A 79 -27.48 -45.09 6.68
CA ALA A 79 -26.88 -45.85 7.80
C ALA A 79 -25.35 -45.93 7.69
N ALA A 80 -24.79 -45.89 6.48
CA ALA A 80 -23.34 -45.89 6.28
C ALA A 80 -22.69 -44.53 6.60
N ARG A 81 -23.40 -43.43 6.33
CA ARG A 81 -22.90 -42.09 6.66
C ARG A 81 -22.91 -41.81 8.18
N ARG A 82 -23.82 -42.40 8.95
CA ARG A 82 -23.86 -42.23 10.41
C ARG A 82 -22.73 -42.96 11.14
N ARG A 83 -22.15 -44.01 10.55
CA ARG A 83 -21.03 -44.73 11.16
C ARG A 83 -19.65 -44.10 10.89
N LEU A 84 -19.55 -43.24 9.87
CA LEU A 84 -18.28 -42.58 9.54
C LEU A 84 -18.06 -41.28 10.33
N LEU A 85 -19.13 -40.69 10.88
CA LEU A 85 -19.05 -39.43 11.65
C LEU A 85 -18.72 -39.62 13.13
N LEU A 86 -18.58 -40.86 13.62
CA LEU A 86 -18.36 -41.16 15.02
C LEU A 86 -16.91 -41.48 15.39
N ARG A 87 -15.94 -41.15 14.51
CA ARG A 87 -14.52 -41.38 14.81
C ARG A 87 -13.64 -40.14 14.55
N LEU A 88 -14.15 -38.95 14.91
CA LEU A 88 -13.24 -37.79 15.04
C LEU A 88 -12.66 -37.87 16.46
N PRO A 89 -11.34 -37.76 16.62
CA PRO A 89 -10.76 -37.67 17.94
C PRO A 89 -11.33 -36.45 18.65
N PRO A 90 -11.47 -36.48 19.95
CA PRO A 90 -11.94 -35.30 20.71
C PRO A 90 -11.00 -34.12 20.44
N PRO A 91 -11.53 -32.89 20.38
CA PRO A 91 -10.68 -31.73 20.18
C PRO A 91 -9.63 -31.72 21.30
N LEU A 92 -8.37 -31.60 20.89
CA LEU A 92 -7.27 -31.44 21.84
C LEU A 92 -7.61 -30.26 22.74
N ARG A 93 -7.64 -30.48 24.04
CA ARG A 93 -7.78 -29.39 25.01
C ARG A 93 -6.63 -28.40 24.76
N PRO A 94 -6.92 -27.12 24.62
CA PRO A 94 -5.84 -26.16 24.51
C PRO A 94 -4.96 -26.30 25.77
N GLY A 95 -3.71 -26.62 25.54
CA GLY A 95 -2.71 -26.62 26.60
C GLY A 95 -2.60 -25.23 27.19
N PRO A 96 -2.05 -25.07 28.41
CA PRO A 96 -1.84 -23.76 28.98
C PRO A 96 -1.06 -22.91 27.99
N ALA A 97 -1.55 -21.71 27.73
CA ALA A 97 -0.91 -20.76 26.83
C ALA A 97 0.55 -20.55 27.30
N ARG A 98 1.48 -21.17 26.61
CA ARG A 98 2.90 -20.87 26.80
C ARG A 98 3.08 -19.41 26.38
N GLY A 99 3.69 -18.60 27.22
CA GLY A 99 4.08 -17.25 26.87
C GLY A 99 4.75 -17.29 25.48
N ALA A 100 4.37 -16.36 24.60
CA ALA A 100 4.90 -16.37 23.23
C ALA A 100 6.43 -16.34 23.25
N SER A 101 7.05 -17.40 22.78
CA SER A 101 8.51 -17.51 22.73
C SER A 101 9.07 -16.42 21.82
N ARG A 102 10.10 -15.72 22.26
CA ARG A 102 10.82 -14.71 21.45
C ARG A 102 11.74 -15.35 20.40
N ALA A 103 12.00 -16.65 20.50
CA ALA A 103 12.88 -17.34 19.54
C ALA A 103 12.29 -17.29 18.12
N LEU A 104 13.12 -16.88 17.17
CA LEU A 104 12.73 -16.83 15.77
C LEU A 104 12.55 -18.23 15.18
N PRO A 105 11.60 -18.45 14.25
CA PRO A 105 11.33 -19.76 13.67
C PRO A 105 12.45 -20.18 12.69
N ALA A 106 13.31 -21.10 13.13
CA ALA A 106 14.51 -21.54 12.38
C ALA A 106 14.17 -22.05 10.95
N ALA A 107 12.99 -22.63 10.77
CA ALA A 107 12.57 -23.16 9.46
C ALA A 107 12.38 -22.05 8.41
N LEU A 108 12.04 -20.84 8.82
CA LEU A 108 11.76 -19.72 7.91
C LEU A 108 12.88 -18.67 7.87
N VAL A 109 13.70 -18.57 8.91
CA VAL A 109 14.74 -17.54 8.95
C VAL A 109 15.87 -17.91 7.97
N ARG A 110 16.12 -17.01 7.05
CA ARG A 110 17.24 -17.09 6.09
C ARG A 110 18.14 -15.87 6.31
N ARG A 111 19.42 -16.00 5.96
CA ARG A 111 20.43 -14.96 6.21
C ARG A 111 21.10 -14.47 4.91
N GLY A 112 21.08 -15.28 3.87
CA GLY A 112 21.59 -14.91 2.55
C GLY A 112 20.55 -14.19 1.70
N GLY A 113 20.98 -13.45 0.69
CA GLY A 113 20.09 -12.95 -0.34
C GLY A 113 19.57 -14.11 -1.21
N LEU A 114 18.39 -13.98 -1.81
CA LEU A 114 17.85 -15.00 -2.72
C LEU A 114 18.08 -14.53 -4.15
N VAL A 115 19.01 -15.17 -4.86
CA VAL A 115 19.36 -14.79 -6.24
C VAL A 115 19.33 -16.03 -7.14
N GLY A 116 18.50 -16.00 -8.16
CA GLY A 116 18.37 -17.12 -9.10
C GLY A 116 17.95 -18.43 -8.44
N GLY A 117 17.13 -18.33 -7.38
CA GLY A 117 16.64 -19.51 -6.63
C GLY A 117 17.63 -20.05 -5.60
N ARG A 118 18.76 -19.39 -5.41
CA ARG A 118 19.80 -19.83 -4.46
C ARG A 118 20.01 -18.81 -3.35
N TRP A 119 20.25 -19.28 -2.13
CA TRP A 119 20.62 -18.44 -1.01
C TRP A 119 22.10 -18.07 -1.15
N VAL A 120 22.38 -16.77 -1.28
CA VAL A 120 23.73 -16.23 -1.50
C VAL A 120 24.19 -15.51 -0.24
N GLU A 121 25.25 -16.01 0.36
CA GLU A 121 25.90 -15.35 1.49
C GLU A 121 27.04 -14.47 0.97
N THR A 122 27.14 -13.27 1.52
CA THR A 122 28.18 -12.30 1.16
C THR A 122 29.22 -12.20 2.29
N ALA A 123 30.43 -11.75 1.95
CA ALA A 123 31.49 -11.56 2.93
C ALA A 123 31.13 -10.55 4.01
N ALA A 124 30.37 -9.51 3.63
CA ALA A 124 29.86 -8.51 4.56
C ALA A 124 28.44 -8.88 5.03
N ALA A 125 28.11 -8.56 6.27
CA ALA A 125 26.78 -8.79 6.83
C ALA A 125 26.42 -7.66 7.79
N PHE A 126 25.14 -7.29 7.83
CA PHE A 126 24.64 -6.27 8.75
C PHE A 126 23.71 -6.87 9.80
N ALA A 127 23.67 -6.24 10.97
CA ALA A 127 22.85 -6.69 12.09
C ALA A 127 21.41 -6.25 11.91
N VAL A 128 20.46 -7.14 12.23
CA VAL A 128 19.04 -6.83 12.36
C VAL A 128 18.74 -6.76 13.85
N GLN A 129 18.08 -5.69 14.29
CA GLN A 129 17.84 -5.43 15.70
C GLN A 129 16.34 -5.48 16.04
N ASP A 130 16.03 -5.93 17.23
CA ASP A 130 14.71 -5.81 17.84
C ASP A 130 14.55 -4.36 18.33
N PRO A 131 13.64 -3.56 17.75
CA PRO A 131 13.49 -2.16 18.19
C PRO A 131 12.98 -2.01 19.63
N ALA A 132 12.37 -3.06 20.21
CA ALA A 132 11.88 -3.04 21.58
C ALA A 132 13.01 -3.19 22.61
N SER A 133 13.98 -4.06 22.33
CA SER A 133 15.06 -4.35 23.29
C SER A 133 16.43 -3.80 22.86
N GLY A 134 16.62 -3.58 21.56
CA GLY A 134 17.92 -3.26 20.97
C GLY A 134 18.81 -4.48 20.77
N GLU A 135 18.32 -5.68 21.09
CA GLU A 135 19.09 -6.92 20.91
C GLU A 135 19.25 -7.29 19.44
N GLU A 136 20.40 -7.85 19.08
CA GLU A 136 20.65 -8.36 17.74
C GLU A 136 19.88 -9.67 17.52
N LEU A 137 18.96 -9.66 16.54
CA LEU A 137 18.19 -10.85 16.13
C LEU A 137 19.02 -11.80 15.26
N GLY A 138 20.06 -11.27 14.66
CA GLY A 138 20.97 -11.99 13.78
C GLY A 138 21.56 -11.08 12.72
N ARG A 139 22.42 -11.65 11.89
CA ARG A 139 23.05 -10.91 10.80
C ARG A 139 22.58 -11.44 9.45
N VAL A 140 22.42 -10.53 8.50
CA VAL A 140 21.94 -10.81 7.15
C VAL A 140 22.99 -10.32 6.16
N SER A 141 23.20 -11.06 5.07
CA SER A 141 24.13 -10.72 4.00
C SER A 141 23.91 -9.30 3.51
N ASP A 142 25.00 -8.54 3.38
CA ASP A 142 24.96 -7.16 2.88
C ASP A 142 25.20 -7.19 1.37
N CYS A 143 24.11 -7.35 0.61
CA CYS A 143 24.18 -7.38 -0.85
C CYS A 143 24.64 -6.03 -1.39
N SER A 144 25.54 -6.08 -2.35
CA SER A 144 26.09 -4.91 -3.04
C SER A 144 25.44 -4.71 -4.43
N ALA A 145 25.94 -3.76 -5.17
CA ALA A 145 25.57 -3.57 -6.57
C ALA A 145 25.84 -4.83 -7.42
N ALA A 146 26.83 -5.66 -7.04
CA ALA A 146 27.14 -6.90 -7.76
C ALA A 146 26.00 -7.93 -7.63
N GLU A 147 25.53 -8.17 -6.41
CA GLU A 147 24.41 -9.09 -6.16
C GLU A 147 23.11 -8.55 -6.77
N ALA A 148 22.91 -7.24 -6.75
CA ALA A 148 21.75 -6.61 -7.40
C ALA A 148 21.75 -6.88 -8.90
N ARG A 149 22.90 -6.67 -9.58
CA ARG A 149 23.03 -6.98 -11.02
C ARG A 149 22.82 -8.48 -11.29
N ALA A 150 23.35 -9.35 -10.45
CA ALA A 150 23.18 -10.81 -10.59
C ALA A 150 21.70 -11.18 -10.47
N ALA A 151 20.97 -10.57 -9.52
CA ALA A 151 19.52 -10.79 -9.33
C ALA A 151 18.72 -10.29 -10.56
N VAL A 152 19.09 -9.12 -11.09
CA VAL A 152 18.45 -8.56 -12.30
C VAL A 152 18.65 -9.50 -13.49
N ARG A 153 19.88 -10.01 -13.70
CA ARG A 153 20.15 -10.97 -14.79
C ARG A 153 19.34 -12.25 -14.61
N ALA A 154 19.32 -12.82 -13.40
CA ALA A 154 18.56 -14.03 -13.11
C ALA A 154 17.05 -13.82 -13.37
N ALA A 155 16.53 -12.65 -12.98
CA ALA A 155 15.14 -12.28 -13.24
C ALA A 155 14.86 -12.16 -14.73
N HIS A 156 15.75 -11.54 -15.48
CA HIS A 156 15.63 -11.38 -16.93
C HIS A 156 15.62 -12.75 -17.64
N GLU A 157 16.57 -13.63 -17.28
CA GLU A 157 16.69 -14.98 -17.86
C GLU A 157 15.44 -15.83 -17.59
N ALA A 158 14.87 -15.73 -16.39
CA ALA A 158 13.64 -16.46 -16.03
C ALA A 158 12.38 -15.88 -16.70
N GLY A 159 12.45 -14.62 -17.10
CA GLY A 159 11.28 -13.84 -17.55
C GLY A 159 10.53 -14.44 -18.73
N ALA A 160 11.27 -14.88 -19.76
CA ALA A 160 10.63 -15.43 -20.98
C ALA A 160 9.82 -16.69 -20.68
N ALA A 161 10.37 -17.61 -19.87
CA ALA A 161 9.68 -18.84 -19.50
C ALA A 161 8.46 -18.55 -18.63
N TRP A 162 8.62 -17.69 -17.60
CA TRP A 162 7.55 -17.33 -16.68
C TRP A 162 6.39 -16.62 -17.38
N GLY A 163 6.72 -15.62 -18.22
CA GLY A 163 5.72 -14.82 -18.94
C GLY A 163 4.90 -15.63 -19.95
N ARG A 164 5.47 -16.73 -20.48
CA ARG A 164 4.78 -17.64 -21.42
C ARG A 164 3.92 -18.69 -20.73
N LEU A 165 4.06 -18.88 -19.42
CA LEU A 165 3.22 -19.85 -18.71
C LEU A 165 1.75 -19.43 -18.84
N PRO A 166 0.85 -20.40 -19.03
CA PRO A 166 -0.59 -20.11 -18.93
C PRO A 166 -0.92 -19.41 -17.62
N ALA A 167 -1.85 -18.46 -17.66
CA ALA A 167 -2.28 -17.71 -16.47
C ALA A 167 -2.70 -18.65 -15.32
N LYS A 168 -3.34 -19.78 -15.65
CA LYS A 168 -3.74 -20.79 -14.67
C LYS A 168 -2.55 -21.33 -13.87
N GLU A 169 -1.41 -21.54 -14.52
CA GLU A 169 -0.23 -22.10 -13.85
C GLU A 169 0.42 -21.08 -12.90
N ARG A 170 0.45 -19.80 -13.30
CA ARG A 170 0.90 -18.73 -12.43
C ARG A 170 -0.04 -18.59 -11.23
N SER A 171 -1.36 -18.63 -11.49
CA SER A 171 -2.42 -18.59 -10.47
C SER A 171 -2.24 -19.69 -9.41
N VAL A 172 -2.02 -20.95 -9.85
CA VAL A 172 -1.86 -22.10 -8.94
C VAL A 172 -0.65 -21.89 -8.00
N ARG A 173 0.47 -21.39 -8.52
CA ARG A 173 1.67 -21.17 -7.70
C ARG A 173 1.47 -20.03 -6.70
N LEU A 174 0.80 -18.93 -7.10
CA LEU A 174 0.45 -17.83 -6.20
C LEU A 174 -0.51 -18.31 -5.11
N ARG A 175 -1.52 -19.11 -5.47
CA ARG A 175 -2.46 -19.71 -4.50
C ARG A 175 -1.71 -20.61 -3.50
N ARG A 176 -0.78 -21.43 -3.97
CA ARG A 176 0.03 -22.27 -3.06
C ARG A 176 0.89 -21.42 -2.12
N TRP A 177 1.44 -20.30 -2.61
CA TRP A 177 2.20 -19.38 -1.77
C TRP A 177 1.30 -18.74 -0.68
N TYR A 178 0.10 -18.33 -1.05
CA TYR A 178 -0.92 -17.86 -0.10
C TYR A 178 -1.17 -18.92 1.01
N GLU A 179 -1.43 -20.17 0.61
CA GLU A 179 -1.70 -21.27 1.54
C GLU A 179 -0.52 -21.46 2.51
N LEU A 180 0.70 -21.47 1.99
CA LEU A 180 1.91 -21.61 2.82
C LEU A 180 2.05 -20.44 3.80
N MET A 181 1.72 -19.21 3.39
CA MET A 181 1.74 -18.08 4.31
C MET A 181 0.70 -18.26 5.43
N MET A 182 -0.49 -18.74 5.11
CA MET A 182 -1.53 -18.98 6.11
C MET A 182 -1.18 -20.15 7.04
N GLU A 183 -0.57 -21.21 6.50
CA GLU A 183 -0.05 -22.34 7.29
C GLU A 183 1.02 -21.90 8.29
N ASN A 184 1.83 -20.90 7.92
CA ASN A 184 2.94 -20.40 8.74
C ASN A 184 2.64 -19.02 9.36
N LYS A 185 1.34 -18.67 9.51
CA LYS A 185 0.92 -17.33 9.97
C LYS A 185 1.58 -16.91 11.28
N GLU A 186 1.58 -17.79 12.26
CA GLU A 186 2.12 -17.49 13.60
C GLU A 186 3.63 -17.22 13.56
N GLU A 187 4.36 -18.05 12.81
CA GLU A 187 5.82 -17.95 12.65
C GLU A 187 6.20 -16.65 11.92
N LEU A 188 5.49 -16.34 10.84
CA LEU A 188 5.71 -15.10 10.08
C LEU A 188 5.39 -13.86 10.93
N ALA A 189 4.30 -13.90 11.70
CA ALA A 189 3.93 -12.80 12.59
C ALA A 189 5.01 -12.56 13.66
N ARG A 190 5.61 -13.64 14.19
CA ARG A 190 6.69 -13.53 15.17
C ARG A 190 7.94 -12.87 14.59
N ILE A 191 8.26 -13.17 13.32
CA ILE A 191 9.36 -12.50 12.62
C ILE A 191 9.08 -10.99 12.53
N ILE A 192 7.85 -10.62 12.10
CA ILE A 192 7.46 -9.21 12.01
C ILE A 192 7.58 -8.51 13.37
N THR A 193 7.00 -9.10 14.43
CA THR A 193 7.06 -8.50 15.77
C THR A 193 8.49 -8.30 16.22
N ALA A 194 9.36 -9.28 15.96
CA ALA A 194 10.78 -9.22 16.38
C ALA A 194 11.53 -8.08 15.67
N GLU A 195 11.42 -7.95 14.33
CA GLU A 195 12.23 -6.97 13.59
C GLU A 195 11.57 -5.60 13.44
N ASN A 196 10.21 -5.49 13.57
CA ASN A 196 9.49 -4.24 13.42
C ASN A 196 9.01 -3.67 14.78
N GLY A 197 8.74 -4.56 15.75
CA GLY A 197 8.27 -4.15 17.08
C GLY A 197 6.77 -4.09 17.27
N LYS A 198 5.97 -4.14 16.20
CA LYS A 198 4.50 -4.06 16.35
C LYS A 198 3.93 -5.21 17.17
N PRO A 199 2.81 -5.00 17.89
CA PRO A 199 2.17 -6.07 18.67
C PRO A 199 1.90 -7.32 17.83
N LEU A 200 2.10 -8.50 18.42
CA LEU A 200 1.94 -9.78 17.74
C LEU A 200 0.55 -9.92 17.07
N LYS A 201 -0.48 -9.40 17.72
CA LYS A 201 -1.84 -9.41 17.16
C LYS A 201 -1.93 -8.59 15.86
N GLU A 202 -1.25 -7.44 15.81
CA GLU A 202 -1.18 -6.62 14.58
C GLU A 202 -0.36 -7.32 13.50
N ALA A 203 0.74 -7.97 13.89
CA ALA A 203 1.58 -8.74 12.97
C ALA A 203 0.80 -9.92 12.36
N GLN A 204 -0.01 -10.63 13.17
CA GLN A 204 -0.91 -11.68 12.68
C GLN A 204 -1.91 -11.12 11.66
N GLY A 205 -2.46 -9.94 11.93
CA GLY A 205 -3.34 -9.23 11.00
C GLY A 205 -2.61 -8.85 9.71
N GLU A 206 -1.36 -8.42 9.82
CA GLU A 206 -0.54 -8.10 8.65
C GLU A 206 -0.31 -9.34 7.77
N ILE A 207 -0.04 -10.52 8.37
CA ILE A 207 0.17 -11.74 7.57
C ILE A 207 -1.11 -12.12 6.80
N VAL A 208 -2.27 -12.03 7.45
CA VAL A 208 -3.55 -12.28 6.75
C VAL A 208 -3.71 -11.30 5.58
N TYR A 209 -3.51 -10.02 5.83
CA TYR A 209 -3.58 -8.96 4.82
C TYR A 209 -2.55 -9.16 3.70
N SER A 210 -1.33 -9.54 4.06
CA SER A 210 -0.25 -9.82 3.13
C SER A 210 -0.57 -11.02 2.22
N ALA A 211 -1.03 -12.11 2.83
CA ALA A 211 -1.40 -13.33 2.09
C ALA A 211 -2.57 -13.08 1.13
N SER A 212 -3.55 -12.27 1.55
CA SER A 212 -4.72 -11.98 0.71
C SER A 212 -4.35 -11.33 -0.64
N PHE A 213 -3.21 -10.62 -0.73
CA PHE A 213 -2.75 -10.10 -2.04
C PHE A 213 -2.33 -11.22 -2.99
N LEU A 214 -1.70 -12.28 -2.47
CA LEU A 214 -1.33 -13.43 -3.32
C LEU A 214 -2.58 -14.18 -3.79
N GLU A 215 -3.55 -14.36 -2.90
CA GLU A 215 -4.86 -14.95 -3.23
C GLU A 215 -5.56 -14.11 -4.30
N TRP A 216 -5.73 -12.80 -4.05
CA TRP A 216 -6.40 -11.88 -4.96
C TRP A 216 -5.78 -11.91 -6.37
N PHE A 217 -4.45 -11.76 -6.44
CA PHE A 217 -3.77 -11.71 -7.73
C PHE A 217 -3.65 -13.09 -8.39
N ALA A 218 -3.73 -14.19 -7.64
CA ALA A 218 -3.88 -15.54 -8.23
C ALA A 218 -5.16 -15.60 -9.06
N GLU A 219 -6.24 -14.98 -8.58
CA GLU A 219 -7.52 -14.92 -9.29
C GLU A 219 -7.49 -13.91 -10.43
N GLU A 220 -6.92 -12.72 -10.21
CA GLU A 220 -6.81 -11.66 -11.23
C GLU A 220 -5.90 -12.07 -12.40
N ALA A 221 -4.92 -12.95 -12.18
CA ALA A 221 -4.05 -13.48 -13.27
C ALA A 221 -4.86 -13.97 -14.47
N ARG A 222 -6.04 -14.55 -14.19
CA ARG A 222 -6.91 -15.15 -15.21
C ARG A 222 -7.90 -14.15 -15.84
N ARG A 223 -7.86 -12.87 -15.41
CA ARG A 223 -8.76 -11.81 -15.89
C ARG A 223 -8.01 -10.74 -16.69
N ILE A 224 -6.79 -11.04 -17.15
CA ILE A 224 -5.99 -10.13 -17.98
C ILE A 224 -6.51 -10.24 -19.42
N TYR A 225 -7.64 -9.58 -19.68
CA TYR A 225 -8.27 -9.60 -21.01
C TYR A 225 -7.75 -8.47 -21.88
N GLY A 226 -7.63 -8.75 -23.18
CA GLY A 226 -7.45 -7.74 -24.19
C GLY A 226 -8.77 -7.40 -24.87
N ASP A 227 -8.71 -6.67 -25.98
CA ASP A 227 -9.88 -6.17 -26.68
C ASP A 227 -9.88 -6.55 -28.16
N VAL A 228 -11.07 -6.61 -28.75
CA VAL A 228 -11.29 -6.64 -30.20
C VAL A 228 -11.92 -5.29 -30.55
N ILE A 229 -11.19 -4.46 -31.33
CA ILE A 229 -11.63 -3.10 -31.65
C ILE A 229 -12.20 -3.08 -33.09
N PRO A 230 -13.40 -2.50 -33.32
CA PRO A 230 -13.91 -2.32 -34.68
C PRO A 230 -12.93 -1.50 -35.53
N ALA A 231 -12.51 -2.06 -36.65
CA ALA A 231 -11.54 -1.41 -37.55
C ALA A 231 -12.20 -0.35 -38.40
N SER A 232 -11.45 0.65 -38.82
CA SER A 232 -11.91 1.73 -39.71
C SER A 232 -11.98 1.30 -41.20
N ALA A 233 -11.45 0.12 -41.53
CA ALA A 233 -11.45 -0.43 -42.88
C ALA A 233 -12.01 -1.85 -42.89
N LYS A 234 -12.69 -2.22 -43.99
CA LYS A 234 -13.40 -3.52 -44.09
C LYS A 234 -12.44 -4.73 -44.08
N ASP A 235 -11.25 -4.54 -44.63
CA ASP A 235 -10.22 -5.58 -44.79
C ASP A 235 -9.31 -5.74 -43.58
N ARG A 236 -9.70 -5.21 -42.42
CA ARG A 236 -8.84 -5.21 -41.21
C ARG A 236 -9.54 -5.78 -39.99
N ARG A 237 -8.73 -6.37 -39.09
CA ARG A 237 -9.13 -6.75 -37.72
C ARG A 237 -8.08 -6.22 -36.76
N VAL A 238 -8.55 -5.62 -35.66
CA VAL A 238 -7.67 -5.03 -34.63
C VAL A 238 -7.89 -5.75 -33.31
N LEU A 239 -6.80 -6.28 -32.75
CA LEU A 239 -6.77 -6.93 -31.44
C LEU A 239 -5.85 -6.14 -30.51
N VAL A 240 -6.20 -6.10 -29.24
CA VAL A 240 -5.35 -5.56 -28.18
C VAL A 240 -4.91 -6.71 -27.29
N LEU A 241 -3.61 -6.80 -27.04
CA LEU A 241 -3.00 -7.78 -26.14
C LEU A 241 -2.45 -7.03 -24.92
N LYS A 242 -2.55 -7.65 -23.73
CA LYS A 242 -1.85 -7.20 -22.52
C LYS A 242 -0.68 -8.15 -22.26
N GLN A 243 0.53 -7.62 -22.15
CA GLN A 243 1.76 -8.40 -21.97
C GLN A 243 2.53 -7.91 -20.75
N PRO A 244 3.29 -8.79 -20.05
CA PRO A 244 4.10 -8.35 -18.90
C PRO A 244 5.14 -7.32 -19.32
N VAL A 245 5.37 -6.31 -18.47
CA VAL A 245 6.38 -5.27 -18.72
C VAL A 245 7.81 -5.83 -18.73
N GLY A 246 8.06 -6.93 -18.00
CA GLY A 246 9.40 -7.53 -17.91
C GLY A 246 9.87 -7.66 -16.46
N VAL A 247 11.12 -7.28 -16.18
CA VAL A 247 11.69 -7.32 -14.82
C VAL A 247 11.19 -6.10 -14.04
N ALA A 248 10.60 -6.34 -12.86
CA ALA A 248 10.17 -5.28 -11.96
C ALA A 248 11.09 -5.23 -10.72
N ALA A 249 11.72 -4.09 -10.50
CA ALA A 249 12.44 -3.81 -9.26
C ALA A 249 11.46 -3.31 -8.21
N ILE A 250 11.46 -3.93 -7.05
CA ILE A 250 10.51 -3.68 -5.97
C ILE A 250 11.28 -3.25 -4.73
N ILE A 251 11.05 -2.02 -4.27
CA ILE A 251 11.76 -1.44 -3.13
C ILE A 251 10.72 -1.12 -2.05
N THR A 252 10.84 -1.72 -0.87
CA THR A 252 9.80 -1.68 0.16
C THR A 252 10.29 -1.11 1.49
N PRO A 253 9.39 -0.47 2.26
CA PRO A 253 9.69 0.06 3.58
C PRO A 253 9.58 -1.00 4.68
N TRP A 254 9.91 -0.58 5.90
CA TRP A 254 9.95 -1.42 7.10
C TRP A 254 8.60 -1.55 7.83
N ASN A 255 7.63 -0.66 7.58
CA ASN A 255 6.46 -0.55 8.45
C ASN A 255 5.43 -1.68 8.32
N PHE A 256 5.33 -2.29 7.13
CA PHE A 256 4.55 -3.51 6.90
C PHE A 256 5.40 -4.43 6.03
N PRO A 257 6.43 -5.07 6.62
CA PRO A 257 7.49 -5.73 5.84
C PRO A 257 7.03 -6.91 5.00
N SER A 258 5.91 -7.53 5.33
CA SER A 258 5.32 -8.59 4.52
C SER A 258 4.35 -8.02 3.47
N ALA A 259 3.38 -7.19 3.91
CA ALA A 259 2.31 -6.71 3.03
C ALA A 259 2.82 -5.79 1.92
N MET A 260 3.83 -4.95 2.19
CA MET A 260 4.39 -4.05 1.17
C MET A 260 5.10 -4.81 0.05
N ILE A 261 5.55 -6.03 0.33
CA ILE A 261 6.14 -6.92 -0.68
C ILE A 261 5.03 -7.63 -1.47
N THR A 262 4.13 -8.32 -0.79
CA THR A 262 3.15 -9.18 -1.47
C THR A 262 2.17 -8.43 -2.35
N ARG A 263 1.80 -7.19 -1.98
CA ARG A 263 0.88 -6.37 -2.77
C ARG A 263 1.46 -5.97 -4.13
N LYS A 264 2.79 -5.86 -4.22
CA LYS A 264 3.53 -5.58 -5.46
C LYS A 264 3.86 -6.87 -6.21
N VAL A 265 4.47 -7.82 -5.50
CA VAL A 265 4.93 -9.10 -6.06
C VAL A 265 3.76 -9.93 -6.60
N GLY A 266 2.65 -9.99 -5.86
CA GLY A 266 1.45 -10.71 -6.30
C GLY A 266 0.99 -10.24 -7.68
N ALA A 267 0.84 -8.92 -7.84
CA ALA A 267 0.44 -8.30 -9.12
C ALA A 267 1.48 -8.56 -10.23
N ALA A 268 2.76 -8.36 -9.92
CA ALA A 268 3.86 -8.55 -10.89
C ALA A 268 3.91 -9.98 -11.42
N LEU A 269 3.92 -10.96 -10.51
CA LEU A 269 4.00 -12.38 -10.90
C LEU A 269 2.73 -12.84 -11.61
N ALA A 270 1.56 -12.38 -11.18
CA ALA A 270 0.28 -12.66 -11.85
C ALA A 270 0.29 -12.16 -13.30
N ALA A 271 0.83 -10.96 -13.52
CA ALA A 271 0.97 -10.38 -14.86
C ALA A 271 1.95 -11.16 -15.74
N GLY A 272 2.87 -11.92 -15.14
CA GLY A 272 3.91 -12.66 -15.86
C GLY A 272 5.28 -11.98 -15.80
N CYS A 273 5.44 -10.94 -14.97
CA CYS A 273 6.72 -10.29 -14.69
C CYS A 273 7.57 -11.13 -13.74
N THR A 274 8.87 -10.87 -13.72
CA THR A 274 9.78 -11.37 -12.70
C THR A 274 10.20 -10.20 -11.80
N VAL A 275 10.69 -10.51 -10.59
CA VAL A 275 10.93 -9.44 -9.62
C VAL A 275 12.29 -9.54 -8.92
N VAL A 276 12.84 -8.37 -8.58
CA VAL A 276 13.97 -8.21 -7.67
C VAL A 276 13.51 -7.31 -6.54
N VAL A 277 13.44 -7.85 -5.33
CA VAL A 277 12.95 -7.16 -4.13
C VAL A 277 14.14 -6.65 -3.30
N LYS A 278 14.17 -5.34 -3.02
CA LYS A 278 15.07 -4.74 -2.02
C LYS A 278 14.22 -4.37 -0.81
N PRO A 279 14.26 -5.17 0.27
CA PRO A 279 13.54 -4.83 1.49
C PRO A 279 14.25 -3.71 2.26
N ALA A 280 13.56 -3.14 3.25
CA ALA A 280 14.18 -2.20 4.17
C ALA A 280 15.26 -2.90 5.01
N GLU A 281 16.31 -2.15 5.33
CA GLU A 281 17.43 -2.66 6.15
C GLU A 281 17.01 -3.00 7.58
N ASP A 282 15.97 -2.34 8.10
CA ASP A 282 15.45 -2.61 9.44
C ASP A 282 14.66 -3.94 9.52
N THR A 283 14.06 -4.39 8.40
CA THR A 283 13.14 -5.54 8.40
C THR A 283 13.37 -6.50 7.22
N PRO A 284 14.58 -7.06 7.07
CA PRO A 284 14.88 -7.97 5.96
C PRO A 284 14.40 -9.40 6.18
N LEU A 285 14.21 -9.82 7.44
CA LEU A 285 13.90 -11.23 7.76
C LEU A 285 12.53 -11.66 7.22
N SER A 286 11.54 -10.78 7.28
CA SER A 286 10.22 -11.04 6.67
C SER A 286 10.33 -11.27 5.17
N ALA A 287 11.11 -10.44 4.47
CA ALA A 287 11.32 -10.59 3.02
C ALA A 287 11.98 -11.94 2.67
N LEU A 288 12.96 -12.35 3.46
CA LEU A 288 13.67 -13.61 3.26
C LEU A 288 12.76 -14.81 3.57
N ALA A 289 11.93 -14.71 4.62
CA ALA A 289 10.94 -15.74 4.94
C ALA A 289 9.92 -15.92 3.81
N LEU A 290 9.47 -14.81 3.22
CA LEU A 290 8.60 -14.86 2.02
C LEU A 290 9.30 -15.57 0.87
N GLY A 291 10.61 -15.35 0.69
CA GLY A 291 11.42 -16.03 -0.33
C GLY A 291 11.49 -17.54 -0.12
N GLU A 292 11.61 -17.97 1.13
CA GLU A 292 11.59 -19.39 1.46
C GLU A 292 10.25 -20.02 1.08
N LEU A 293 9.14 -19.35 1.42
CA LEU A 293 7.81 -19.86 1.08
C LEU A 293 7.54 -19.79 -0.44
N ALA A 294 8.10 -18.81 -1.15
CA ALA A 294 8.01 -18.75 -2.62
C ALA A 294 8.68 -19.98 -3.26
N ASN A 295 9.87 -20.37 -2.77
CA ASN A 295 10.56 -21.58 -3.23
C ASN A 295 9.70 -22.82 -2.97
N GLN A 296 9.11 -22.95 -1.76
CA GLN A 296 8.23 -24.07 -1.40
C GLN A 296 6.93 -24.09 -2.24
N ALA A 297 6.46 -22.92 -2.67
CA ALA A 297 5.27 -22.81 -3.53
C ALA A 297 5.55 -23.19 -4.99
N GLY A 298 6.82 -23.46 -5.33
CA GLY A 298 7.22 -23.83 -6.69
C GLY A 298 7.33 -22.63 -7.63
N ILE A 299 7.60 -21.45 -7.09
CA ILE A 299 7.97 -20.29 -7.91
C ILE A 299 9.35 -20.60 -8.51
N PRO A 300 9.50 -20.59 -9.86
CA PRO A 300 10.76 -21.01 -10.47
C PRO A 300 11.95 -20.11 -10.11
N ALA A 301 13.13 -20.70 -10.13
CA ALA A 301 14.41 -20.00 -9.90
C ALA A 301 14.49 -18.74 -10.77
N GLY A 302 14.87 -17.62 -10.18
CA GLY A 302 15.00 -16.34 -10.88
C GLY A 302 13.70 -15.52 -10.99
N VAL A 303 12.53 -16.13 -10.82
CA VAL A 303 11.25 -15.39 -10.91
C VAL A 303 11.07 -14.43 -9.74
N TYR A 304 11.50 -14.85 -8.54
CA TYR A 304 11.48 -14.04 -7.33
C TYR A 304 12.89 -13.99 -6.74
N ASN A 305 13.42 -12.79 -6.56
CA ASN A 305 14.76 -12.56 -6.01
C ASN A 305 14.67 -11.54 -4.88
N VAL A 306 15.53 -11.66 -3.87
CA VAL A 306 15.59 -10.74 -2.73
C VAL A 306 17.05 -10.34 -2.49
N VAL A 307 17.34 -9.04 -2.47
CA VAL A 307 18.68 -8.49 -2.24
C VAL A 307 18.65 -7.57 -1.01
N PRO A 308 18.76 -8.14 0.21
CA PRO A 308 18.84 -7.33 1.42
C PRO A 308 20.17 -6.57 1.43
N CYS A 309 20.16 -5.33 1.89
CA CYS A 309 21.39 -4.56 1.98
C CYS A 309 21.33 -3.55 3.14
N SER A 310 22.48 -3.22 3.67
CA SER A 310 22.63 -2.23 4.71
C SER A 310 22.33 -0.82 4.17
N ARG A 311 22.18 0.12 5.10
CA ARG A 311 22.01 1.54 4.77
C ARG A 311 23.16 2.08 3.90
N GLN A 312 24.38 1.58 4.11
CA GLN A 312 25.55 2.00 3.33
C GLN A 312 25.45 1.56 1.86
N GLN A 313 24.89 0.37 1.60
CA GLN A 313 24.76 -0.17 0.25
C GLN A 313 23.48 0.34 -0.47
N THR A 314 22.53 0.92 0.27
CA THR A 314 21.19 1.27 -0.28
C THR A 314 21.27 2.13 -1.54
N ALA A 315 22.19 3.13 -1.57
CA ALA A 315 22.30 4.01 -2.74
C ALA A 315 22.80 3.25 -3.97
N ALA A 316 23.85 2.44 -3.81
CA ALA A 316 24.45 1.66 -4.91
C ALA A 316 23.49 0.59 -5.46
N VAL A 317 22.79 -0.13 -4.57
CA VAL A 317 21.79 -1.12 -4.95
C VAL A 317 20.59 -0.43 -5.63
N GLY A 318 20.12 0.68 -5.06
CA GLY A 318 19.03 1.47 -5.62
C GLY A 318 19.35 2.01 -7.01
N GLU A 319 20.57 2.48 -7.21
CA GLU A 319 21.04 2.96 -8.53
C GLU A 319 20.96 1.84 -9.57
N VAL A 320 21.50 0.64 -9.25
CA VAL A 320 21.41 -0.52 -10.15
C VAL A 320 19.95 -0.80 -10.51
N LEU A 321 19.07 -0.90 -9.54
CA LEU A 321 17.66 -1.21 -9.78
C LEU A 321 16.97 -0.17 -10.66
N CYS A 322 17.37 1.10 -10.53
CA CYS A 322 16.76 2.19 -11.29
C CYS A 322 17.38 2.41 -12.68
N THR A 323 18.64 2.03 -12.90
CA THR A 323 19.34 2.37 -14.15
C THR A 323 19.66 1.17 -15.06
N ASP A 324 19.67 -0.07 -14.50
CA ASP A 324 19.99 -1.26 -15.30
C ASP A 324 18.97 -1.41 -16.45
N PRO A 325 19.44 -1.53 -17.71
CA PRO A 325 18.54 -1.60 -18.87
C PRO A 325 17.64 -2.85 -18.90
N LEU A 326 17.97 -3.91 -18.15
CA LEU A 326 17.14 -5.11 -18.07
C LEU A 326 15.92 -4.93 -17.16
N VAL A 327 15.92 -3.89 -16.31
CA VAL A 327 14.77 -3.56 -15.45
C VAL A 327 13.81 -2.67 -16.24
N SER A 328 12.56 -3.11 -16.36
CA SER A 328 11.51 -2.38 -17.10
C SER A 328 10.66 -1.50 -16.19
N LYS A 329 10.54 -1.86 -14.91
CA LYS A 329 9.65 -1.16 -13.98
C LYS A 329 10.26 -1.03 -12.60
N ILE A 330 9.99 0.13 -11.97
CA ILE A 330 10.26 0.38 -10.54
C ILE A 330 8.92 0.45 -9.83
N SER A 331 8.77 -0.32 -8.75
CA SER A 331 7.65 -0.19 -7.82
C SER A 331 8.22 0.10 -6.44
N PHE A 332 7.89 1.26 -5.89
CA PHE A 332 8.48 1.77 -4.65
C PHE A 332 7.40 2.19 -3.65
N THR A 333 7.62 1.84 -2.40
CA THR A 333 6.88 2.45 -1.27
C THR A 333 7.91 2.99 -0.27
N GLY A 334 7.74 4.24 0.13
CA GLY A 334 8.63 4.88 1.09
C GLY A 334 8.42 6.39 1.15
N SER A 335 9.44 7.12 1.61
CA SER A 335 9.31 8.57 1.75
C SER A 335 9.22 9.29 0.39
N THR A 336 8.48 10.39 0.34
CA THR A 336 8.36 11.24 -0.86
C THR A 336 9.74 11.69 -1.37
N ALA A 337 10.64 12.06 -0.47
CA ALA A 337 11.99 12.50 -0.83
C ALA A 337 12.76 11.38 -1.57
N THR A 338 12.70 10.15 -1.06
CA THR A 338 13.35 8.99 -1.71
C THR A 338 12.68 8.69 -3.06
N GLY A 339 11.35 8.74 -3.11
CA GLY A 339 10.60 8.52 -4.37
C GLY A 339 11.06 9.47 -5.48
N LYS A 340 11.23 10.75 -5.16
CA LYS A 340 11.71 11.76 -6.13
C LYS A 340 13.12 11.42 -6.66
N ILE A 341 14.02 10.91 -5.79
CA ILE A 341 15.36 10.46 -6.19
C ILE A 341 15.26 9.28 -7.16
N LEU A 342 14.45 8.27 -6.82
CA LEU A 342 14.27 7.07 -7.68
C LEU A 342 13.65 7.44 -9.04
N LEU A 343 12.66 8.35 -9.06
CA LEU A 343 12.06 8.87 -10.30
C LEU A 343 13.12 9.51 -11.20
N LYS A 344 13.99 10.32 -10.61
CA LYS A 344 15.08 10.98 -11.35
C LYS A 344 16.00 9.95 -12.00
N HIS A 345 16.39 8.91 -11.28
CA HIS A 345 17.24 7.84 -11.83
C HIS A 345 16.52 7.02 -12.90
N ALA A 346 15.25 6.68 -12.69
CA ALA A 346 14.44 5.89 -13.62
C ALA A 346 14.20 6.60 -14.96
N ALA A 347 14.18 7.93 -14.95
CA ALA A 347 13.91 8.76 -16.13
C ALA A 347 14.93 8.50 -17.26
N GLY A 348 16.19 8.20 -16.93
CA GLY A 348 17.26 7.96 -17.90
C GLY A 348 17.01 6.80 -18.86
N THR A 349 16.16 5.85 -18.48
CA THR A 349 15.81 4.68 -19.31
C THR A 349 14.29 4.58 -19.53
N VAL A 350 13.56 5.64 -19.20
CA VAL A 350 12.09 5.75 -19.37
C VAL A 350 11.34 4.55 -18.77
N LYS A 351 11.78 4.09 -17.58
CA LYS A 351 11.14 2.95 -16.91
C LYS A 351 9.72 3.29 -16.48
N ARG A 352 8.84 2.31 -16.51
CA ARG A 352 7.53 2.45 -15.84
C ARG A 352 7.77 2.58 -14.34
N VAL A 353 7.00 3.43 -13.69
CA VAL A 353 7.12 3.63 -12.24
C VAL A 353 5.76 3.54 -11.57
N SER A 354 5.72 2.91 -10.39
CA SER A 354 4.61 3.02 -9.43
C SER A 354 5.23 3.49 -8.13
N MET A 355 4.69 4.54 -7.56
CA MET A 355 5.24 5.19 -6.38
C MET A 355 4.13 5.33 -5.33
N GLU A 356 4.33 4.72 -4.17
CA GLU A 356 3.46 4.88 -3.00
C GLU A 356 4.28 5.63 -1.94
N LEU A 357 3.97 6.90 -1.78
CA LEU A 357 4.83 7.83 -1.04
C LEU A 357 4.15 8.30 0.25
N GLY A 358 4.68 9.35 0.87
CA GLY A 358 4.18 9.88 2.12
C GLY A 358 2.75 10.40 2.04
N GLY A 359 2.08 10.42 3.17
CA GLY A 359 0.74 10.98 3.31
C GLY A 359 0.71 12.05 4.39
N HIS A 360 -0.43 12.74 4.49
CA HIS A 360 -0.66 13.75 5.53
C HIS A 360 -2.15 13.80 5.83
N ALA A 361 -2.73 12.62 6.06
CA ALA A 361 -4.17 12.40 6.05
C ALA A 361 -4.92 13.34 7.00
N PRO A 362 -5.92 14.08 6.48
CA PRO A 362 -6.88 14.79 7.33
C PRO A 362 -7.92 13.81 7.86
N PHE A 363 -8.42 14.06 9.07
CA PHE A 363 -9.53 13.35 9.68
C PHE A 363 -10.50 14.41 10.18
N ILE A 364 -11.61 14.59 9.46
CA ILE A 364 -12.55 15.70 9.69
C ILE A 364 -13.76 15.18 10.46
N VAL A 365 -14.14 15.83 11.54
CA VAL A 365 -15.34 15.48 12.32
C VAL A 365 -16.28 16.69 12.30
N PHE A 366 -17.39 16.55 11.58
CA PHE A 366 -18.42 17.58 11.46
C PHE A 366 -19.40 17.52 12.64
N ASP A 367 -20.06 18.62 12.95
CA ASP A 367 -21.04 18.71 14.06
C ASP A 367 -22.15 17.65 13.98
N SER A 368 -22.49 17.20 12.76
CA SER A 368 -23.50 16.15 12.53
C SER A 368 -23.00 14.74 12.86
N ALA A 369 -21.70 14.56 13.10
CA ALA A 369 -21.09 13.23 13.26
C ALA A 369 -21.53 12.53 14.56
N ASN A 370 -21.53 11.20 14.51
CA ASN A 370 -21.60 10.41 15.74
C ASN A 370 -20.21 10.43 16.40
N VAL A 371 -20.08 11.14 17.51
CA VAL A 371 -18.78 11.36 18.17
C VAL A 371 -18.12 10.06 18.63
N ASP A 372 -18.90 9.10 19.16
CA ASP A 372 -18.35 7.82 19.63
C ASP A 372 -17.76 7.01 18.48
N ARG A 373 -18.45 6.98 17.33
CA ARG A 373 -17.89 6.35 16.10
C ARG A 373 -16.65 7.08 15.62
N ALA A 374 -16.66 8.40 15.66
CA ALA A 374 -15.50 9.20 15.23
C ALA A 374 -14.28 8.93 16.12
N VAL A 375 -14.48 8.81 17.45
CA VAL A 375 -13.39 8.48 18.40
C VAL A 375 -12.85 7.07 18.13
N ALA A 376 -13.72 6.08 17.92
CA ALA A 376 -13.28 4.71 17.58
C ALA A 376 -12.46 4.70 16.28
N GLY A 377 -12.94 5.42 15.27
CA GLY A 377 -12.21 5.56 14.01
C GLY A 377 -10.89 6.31 14.15
N ALA A 378 -10.85 7.32 15.01
CA ALA A 378 -9.63 8.08 15.30
C ALA A 378 -8.55 7.20 15.92
N LEU A 379 -8.92 6.36 16.90
CA LEU A 379 -8.01 5.37 17.49
C LEU A 379 -7.45 4.43 16.42
N ALA A 380 -8.35 3.85 15.63
CA ALA A 380 -7.99 2.87 14.59
C ALA A 380 -7.09 3.48 13.50
N SER A 381 -7.42 4.70 13.03
CA SER A 381 -6.67 5.34 11.95
C SER A 381 -5.34 5.93 12.41
N LYS A 382 -5.21 6.33 13.70
CA LYS A 382 -4.01 7.03 14.18
C LYS A 382 -2.99 6.08 14.79
N TYR A 383 -3.42 5.13 15.63
CA TYR A 383 -2.49 4.40 16.49
C TYR A 383 -2.09 3.00 16.01
N ARG A 384 -2.61 2.56 14.88
CA ARG A 384 -2.16 1.31 14.22
C ARG A 384 -0.65 1.38 13.96
N ASN A 385 0.08 0.33 14.36
CA ASN A 385 1.55 0.26 14.27
C ASN A 385 2.22 1.50 14.91
N SER A 386 1.66 1.97 16.02
CA SER A 386 2.14 3.15 16.77
C SER A 386 2.21 4.41 15.88
N GLY A 387 1.26 4.55 14.94
CA GLY A 387 1.21 5.70 14.03
C GLY A 387 2.16 5.62 12.83
N GLN A 388 2.85 4.51 12.64
CA GLN A 388 3.84 4.33 11.59
C GLN A 388 3.22 3.72 10.32
N THR A 389 2.16 4.36 9.82
CA THR A 389 1.40 3.90 8.65
C THR A 389 1.13 5.11 7.74
N CYS A 390 1.40 4.96 6.45
CA CYS A 390 1.25 6.05 5.47
C CYS A 390 -0.18 6.62 5.37
N VAL A 391 -1.20 5.82 5.72
CA VAL A 391 -2.60 6.26 5.75
C VAL A 391 -3.06 6.68 7.14
N CYS A 392 -2.18 6.68 8.15
CA CYS A 392 -2.54 7.16 9.49
C CYS A 392 -2.96 8.63 9.43
N THR A 393 -3.99 8.96 10.21
CA THR A 393 -4.38 10.34 10.41
C THR A 393 -3.19 11.15 10.92
N ASN A 394 -2.90 12.27 10.26
CA ASN A 394 -1.84 13.18 10.68
C ASN A 394 -2.40 14.51 11.21
N ARG A 395 -3.62 14.89 10.77
CA ARG A 395 -4.28 16.14 11.17
C ARG A 395 -5.74 15.85 11.49
N PHE A 396 -6.12 16.02 12.76
CA PHE A 396 -7.54 15.95 13.17
C PHE A 396 -8.14 17.34 13.05
N LEU A 397 -9.22 17.47 12.30
CA LEU A 397 -9.98 18.70 12.11
C LEU A 397 -11.35 18.46 12.73
N VAL A 398 -11.68 19.15 13.83
CA VAL A 398 -12.92 18.89 14.57
C VAL A 398 -13.74 20.18 14.62
N GLN A 399 -15.01 20.10 14.17
CA GLN A 399 -15.90 21.25 14.13
C GLN A 399 -16.21 21.76 15.54
N LYS A 400 -16.32 23.06 15.64
CA LYS A 400 -16.42 23.82 16.91
C LYS A 400 -17.49 23.30 17.86
N GLY A 401 -18.66 22.88 17.34
CA GLY A 401 -19.80 22.45 18.16
C GLY A 401 -19.55 21.17 18.95
N ILE A 402 -18.72 20.25 18.42
CA ILE A 402 -18.43 18.97 19.07
C ILE A 402 -16.96 18.81 19.47
N HIS A 403 -16.14 19.86 19.28
CA HIS A 403 -14.69 19.78 19.48
C HIS A 403 -14.30 19.31 20.88
N ASP A 404 -14.86 19.96 21.90
CA ASP A 404 -14.44 19.69 23.29
C ASP A 404 -14.89 18.28 23.73
N GLU A 405 -16.10 17.87 23.34
CA GLU A 405 -16.60 16.51 23.56
C GLU A 405 -15.70 15.47 22.89
N PHE A 406 -15.33 15.71 21.62
CA PHE A 406 -14.46 14.80 20.88
C PHE A 406 -13.09 14.66 21.56
N VAL A 407 -12.45 15.78 21.93
CA VAL A 407 -11.12 15.78 22.56
C VAL A 407 -11.17 15.03 23.90
N GLU A 408 -12.19 15.29 24.74
CA GLU A 408 -12.36 14.61 26.03
C GLU A 408 -12.53 13.10 25.86
N LYS A 409 -13.44 12.67 24.97
CA LYS A 409 -13.70 11.26 24.70
C LYS A 409 -12.48 10.56 24.10
N PHE A 410 -11.78 11.24 23.18
CA PHE A 410 -10.60 10.69 22.53
C PHE A 410 -9.45 10.49 23.53
N ALA A 411 -9.23 11.45 24.44
CA ALA A 411 -8.23 11.31 25.51
C ALA A 411 -8.53 10.09 26.39
N LYS A 412 -9.79 9.97 26.84
CA LYS A 412 -10.23 8.81 27.66
C LYS A 412 -10.03 7.48 26.94
N ALA A 413 -10.33 7.45 25.66
CA ALA A 413 -10.17 6.24 24.85
C ALA A 413 -8.69 5.87 24.67
N ILE A 414 -7.81 6.85 24.46
CA ILE A 414 -6.35 6.64 24.39
C ILE A 414 -5.85 6.00 25.70
N GLU A 415 -6.19 6.60 26.83
CA GLU A 415 -5.73 6.12 28.15
C GLU A 415 -6.24 4.71 28.48
N LYS A 416 -7.47 4.41 28.09
CA LYS A 416 -8.11 3.13 28.36
C LYS A 416 -7.62 1.99 27.48
N GLU A 417 -7.43 2.26 26.18
CA GLU A 417 -7.26 1.21 25.16
C GLU A 417 -5.82 1.02 24.68
N LEU A 418 -4.95 2.03 24.86
CA LEU A 418 -3.59 1.96 24.34
C LEU A 418 -2.59 1.66 25.46
N HIS A 419 -1.94 0.50 25.36
CA HIS A 419 -0.97 0.02 26.34
C HIS A 419 0.39 -0.14 25.66
N VAL A 420 1.35 0.71 26.06
CA VAL A 420 2.70 0.68 25.52
C VAL A 420 3.45 -0.52 26.11
N GLY A 421 4.11 -1.31 25.25
CA GLY A 421 4.83 -2.49 25.72
C GLY A 421 5.60 -3.21 24.65
N ASN A 422 6.28 -4.29 25.03
CA ASN A 422 6.94 -5.19 24.07
C ASN A 422 5.85 -5.90 23.24
N GLY A 423 6.02 -5.96 21.93
CA GLY A 423 5.04 -6.56 21.01
C GLY A 423 4.66 -8.01 21.29
N PHE A 424 5.52 -8.75 22.00
CA PHE A 424 5.24 -10.14 22.38
C PHE A 424 4.36 -10.25 23.64
N ASP A 425 4.15 -9.16 24.38
CA ASP A 425 3.23 -9.16 25.53
C ASP A 425 1.80 -9.06 25.00
N ALA A 426 0.95 -9.99 25.43
CA ALA A 426 -0.45 -10.07 24.98
C ALA A 426 -1.30 -8.82 25.28
N LYS A 427 -0.89 -8.01 26.26
CA LYS A 427 -1.61 -6.78 26.64
C LYS A 427 -1.18 -5.57 25.79
N THR A 428 -0.04 -5.66 25.11
CA THR A 428 0.49 -4.55 24.35
C THR A 428 -0.39 -4.24 23.14
N THR A 429 -0.75 -2.96 22.99
CA THR A 429 -1.43 -2.43 21.80
C THR A 429 -0.58 -1.37 21.10
N GLN A 430 0.49 -0.88 21.74
CA GLN A 430 1.44 0.09 21.17
C GLN A 430 2.87 -0.41 21.37
N GLY A 431 3.49 -0.82 20.29
CA GLY A 431 4.89 -1.24 20.29
C GLY A 431 5.85 -0.04 20.23
N PRO A 432 7.17 -0.29 20.13
CA PRO A 432 8.15 0.79 19.93
C PRO A 432 8.03 1.42 18.56
N LEU A 433 8.61 2.58 18.38
CA LEU A 433 8.94 3.13 17.06
C LEU A 433 10.15 2.37 16.51
N ILE A 434 10.31 2.39 15.21
CA ILE A 434 11.33 1.55 14.54
C ILE A 434 12.76 1.87 15.02
N ASN A 435 13.04 3.14 15.32
CA ASN A 435 14.37 3.54 15.80
C ASN A 435 14.28 4.90 16.50
N GLU A 436 15.41 5.31 17.11
CA GLU A 436 15.48 6.55 17.89
C GLU A 436 15.20 7.81 17.06
N LYS A 437 15.56 7.84 15.78
CA LYS A 437 15.28 8.98 14.89
C LYS A 437 13.78 9.22 14.73
N ALA A 438 12.98 8.16 14.73
CA ALA A 438 11.53 8.28 14.68
C ALA A 438 11.01 8.93 15.97
N VAL A 439 11.57 8.58 17.13
CA VAL A 439 11.23 9.19 18.42
C VAL A 439 11.59 10.68 18.43
N GLU A 440 12.81 11.01 18.01
CA GLU A 440 13.30 12.39 17.92
C GLU A 440 12.40 13.28 17.07
N LYS A 441 11.87 12.72 15.97
CA LYS A 441 10.95 13.45 15.09
C LYS A 441 9.64 13.76 15.81
N VAL A 442 9.08 12.79 16.53
CA VAL A 442 7.85 13.01 17.33
C VAL A 442 8.09 14.09 18.38
N GLU A 443 9.22 14.01 19.11
CA GLU A 443 9.59 15.01 20.11
C GLU A 443 9.70 16.40 19.51
N LYS A 444 10.36 16.51 18.34
CA LYS A 444 10.52 17.78 17.61
C LYS A 444 9.16 18.41 17.30
N HIS A 445 8.22 17.60 16.78
CA HIS A 445 6.88 18.08 16.43
C HIS A 445 6.10 18.54 17.67
N ILE A 446 6.20 17.82 18.79
CA ILE A 446 5.52 18.19 20.04
C ILE A 446 6.12 19.48 20.61
N LYS A 447 7.46 19.58 20.67
CA LYS A 447 8.15 20.76 21.18
C LYS A 447 7.79 22.01 20.36
N ASP A 448 7.77 21.89 19.04
CA ASP A 448 7.36 22.98 18.14
C ASP A 448 5.91 23.39 18.44
N ALA A 449 4.98 22.45 18.51
CA ALA A 449 3.56 22.74 18.73
C ALA A 449 3.34 23.43 20.08
N VAL A 450 3.94 22.91 21.15
CA VAL A 450 3.82 23.48 22.50
C VAL A 450 4.41 24.89 22.55
N SER A 451 5.56 25.12 21.91
CA SER A 451 6.18 26.45 21.86
C SER A 451 5.30 27.49 21.16
N GLN A 452 4.37 27.03 20.30
CA GLN A 452 3.43 27.90 19.59
C GLN A 452 2.03 27.93 20.24
N GLY A 453 1.85 27.32 21.44
CA GLY A 453 0.62 27.43 22.21
C GLY A 453 -0.28 26.19 22.21
N ALA A 454 0.13 25.10 21.61
CA ALA A 454 -0.63 23.84 21.71
C ALA A 454 -0.56 23.29 23.13
N SER A 455 -1.63 22.59 23.54
CA SER A 455 -1.74 21.97 24.87
C SER A 455 -1.63 20.45 24.76
N ILE A 456 -0.78 19.85 25.60
CA ILE A 456 -0.72 18.38 25.71
C ILE A 456 -1.92 17.92 26.55
N VAL A 457 -2.81 17.15 25.95
CA VAL A 457 -3.99 16.60 26.64
C VAL A 457 -3.62 15.29 27.34
N THR A 458 -2.87 14.40 26.64
CA THR A 458 -2.34 13.16 27.22
C THR A 458 -1.04 12.78 26.48
N GLY A 459 -0.16 12.03 27.13
CA GLY A 459 1.12 11.57 26.59
C GLY A 459 2.19 12.66 26.56
N GLY A 460 2.84 12.82 25.42
CA GLY A 460 3.78 13.92 25.16
C GLY A 460 5.24 13.65 25.50
N LYS A 461 5.61 12.42 25.90
CA LYS A 461 6.98 12.12 26.33
C LYS A 461 7.40 10.69 25.97
N ARG A 462 8.70 10.44 26.04
CA ARG A 462 9.22 9.08 25.91
C ARG A 462 8.69 8.21 27.05
N HIS A 463 8.38 6.97 26.72
CA HIS A 463 7.91 6.00 27.72
C HIS A 463 9.10 5.38 28.45
N SER A 464 8.91 5.03 29.73
CA SER A 464 9.97 4.52 30.60
C SER A 464 10.56 3.14 30.20
N LEU A 465 9.90 2.42 29.30
CA LEU A 465 10.34 1.11 28.84
C LEU A 465 11.64 1.13 28.00
N GLY A 466 11.97 2.26 27.38
CA GLY A 466 13.20 2.36 26.61
C GLY A 466 13.20 3.44 25.56
N LYS A 467 14.34 3.62 24.91
CA LYS A 467 14.59 4.75 24.02
C LYS A 467 13.69 4.84 22.80
N ASN A 468 13.18 3.70 22.32
CA ASN A 468 12.31 3.68 21.14
C ASN A 468 10.82 3.71 21.48
N PHE A 469 10.44 3.74 22.76
CA PHE A 469 9.05 3.77 23.19
C PHE A 469 8.58 5.21 23.43
N PHE A 470 7.42 5.54 22.89
CA PHE A 470 6.82 6.88 23.04
C PHE A 470 5.35 6.75 23.45
N GLU A 471 4.89 7.63 24.33
CA GLU A 471 3.51 7.63 24.78
C GLU A 471 2.55 8.06 23.67
N PRO A 472 1.42 7.35 23.47
CA PRO A 472 0.35 7.86 22.60
C PRO A 472 -0.03 9.25 23.05
N THR A 473 0.01 10.22 22.12
CA THR A 473 -0.06 11.64 22.44
C THR A 473 -1.23 12.32 21.73
N LEU A 474 -1.95 13.14 22.48
CA LEU A 474 -3.03 13.98 21.96
C LEU A 474 -2.71 15.45 22.27
N LEU A 475 -2.72 16.30 21.23
CA LEU A 475 -2.56 17.75 21.39
C LEU A 475 -3.86 18.46 21.00
N SER A 476 -4.24 19.46 21.78
CA SER A 476 -5.32 20.40 21.45
C SER A 476 -4.76 21.79 21.20
N ASN A 477 -5.60 22.73 20.78
CA ASN A 477 -5.21 24.10 20.43
C ASN A 477 -4.13 24.16 19.35
N VAL A 478 -4.16 23.20 18.43
CA VAL A 478 -3.18 23.12 17.34
C VAL A 478 -3.62 24.04 16.20
N THR A 479 -2.64 24.68 15.54
CA THR A 479 -2.87 25.54 14.39
C THR A 479 -2.15 25.01 13.15
N THR A 480 -2.56 25.50 11.98
CA THR A 480 -1.95 25.12 10.70
C THR A 480 -0.49 25.59 10.52
N LYS A 481 0.04 26.38 11.46
CA LYS A 481 1.43 26.89 11.42
C LYS A 481 2.43 25.93 12.07
N MET A 482 1.94 24.98 12.88
CA MET A 482 2.78 24.04 13.65
C MET A 482 3.32 22.91 12.78
N LEU A 483 4.57 22.47 13.02
CA LEU A 483 5.23 21.43 12.22
C LEU A 483 4.40 20.15 12.06
N CYS A 484 3.73 19.72 13.13
CA CYS A 484 2.90 18.49 13.11
C CYS A 484 1.71 18.58 12.15
N THR A 485 1.37 19.78 11.67
CA THR A 485 0.31 19.99 10.67
C THR A 485 0.88 20.29 9.27
N GLN A 486 2.21 20.41 9.14
CA GLN A 486 2.89 20.70 7.89
C GLN A 486 3.70 19.50 7.39
N GLU A 487 4.19 18.65 8.31
CA GLU A 487 5.01 17.48 7.99
C GLU A 487 4.35 16.19 8.50
N GLU A 488 4.44 15.11 7.73
CA GLU A 488 4.02 13.79 8.18
C GLU A 488 4.83 13.38 9.41
N THR A 489 4.17 13.09 10.53
CA THR A 489 4.83 12.70 11.79
C THR A 489 5.35 11.25 11.74
N PHE A 490 4.54 10.32 11.29
CA PHE A 490 4.82 8.89 11.22
C PHE A 490 5.11 8.31 12.62
N GLY A 491 4.26 8.70 13.58
CA GLY A 491 4.37 8.32 14.99
C GLY A 491 3.05 8.53 15.75
N PRO A 492 3.03 8.23 17.06
CA PRO A 492 1.78 8.20 17.84
C PRO A 492 1.36 9.59 18.35
N LEU A 493 1.26 10.56 17.44
CA LEU A 493 0.91 11.95 17.75
C LEU A 493 -0.37 12.36 17.02
N ALA A 494 -1.39 12.77 17.76
CA ALA A 494 -2.70 13.20 17.26
C ALA A 494 -2.89 14.70 17.54
N PRO A 495 -2.56 15.60 16.60
CA PRO A 495 -2.82 17.03 16.74
C PRO A 495 -4.25 17.37 16.30
N VAL A 496 -5.01 18.10 17.14
CA VAL A 496 -6.41 18.49 16.88
C VAL A 496 -6.50 19.98 16.61
N ILE A 497 -7.03 20.32 15.44
CA ILE A 497 -7.33 21.68 14.97
C ILE A 497 -8.84 21.89 15.07
N LYS A 498 -9.28 23.00 15.64
CA LYS A 498 -10.69 23.41 15.68
C LYS A 498 -11.01 24.19 14.40
N PHE A 499 -12.15 23.91 13.77
CA PHE A 499 -12.62 24.66 12.59
C PHE A 499 -14.10 25.06 12.77
N GLU A 500 -14.56 26.02 11.96
CA GLU A 500 -15.93 26.51 12.03
C GLU A 500 -16.81 26.04 10.86
N THR A 501 -16.30 26.10 9.63
CA THR A 501 -17.12 25.82 8.43
C THR A 501 -16.58 24.67 7.58
N GLU A 502 -17.48 24.02 6.84
CA GLU A 502 -17.13 22.97 5.86
C GLU A 502 -16.04 23.43 4.89
N ALA A 503 -16.19 24.66 4.36
CA ALA A 503 -15.22 25.22 3.41
C ALA A 503 -13.83 25.38 4.03
N GLU A 504 -13.76 25.80 5.29
CA GLU A 504 -12.50 25.91 6.04
C GLU A 504 -11.84 24.53 6.21
N ALA A 505 -12.64 23.53 6.63
CA ALA A 505 -12.10 22.17 6.83
C ALA A 505 -11.52 21.59 5.53
N VAL A 506 -12.25 21.74 4.41
CA VAL A 506 -11.81 21.27 3.10
C VAL A 506 -10.55 22.02 2.64
N ALA A 507 -10.50 23.34 2.86
CA ALA A 507 -9.33 24.14 2.49
C ALA A 507 -8.07 23.69 3.29
N ILE A 508 -8.21 23.47 4.61
CA ILE A 508 -7.11 22.97 5.44
C ILE A 508 -6.70 21.56 4.99
N ALA A 509 -7.68 20.70 4.73
CA ALA A 509 -7.42 19.31 4.29
C ALA A 509 -6.58 19.29 3.01
N ASN A 510 -6.95 20.11 2.02
CA ASN A 510 -6.36 20.13 0.69
C ASN A 510 -5.06 20.95 0.58
N ALA A 511 -4.68 21.71 1.61
CA ALA A 511 -3.49 22.56 1.59
C ALA A 511 -2.16 21.78 1.46
N ALA A 512 -2.17 20.47 1.78
CA ALA A 512 -0.96 19.65 1.67
C ALA A 512 -0.58 19.35 0.23
N ASN A 513 0.72 19.26 -0.04
CA ASN A 513 1.25 18.87 -1.36
C ASN A 513 1.10 17.36 -1.62
N VAL A 514 0.64 16.61 -0.64
CA VAL A 514 0.43 15.15 -0.71
C VAL A 514 -1.07 14.85 -0.53
N GLY A 515 -1.53 13.71 -1.08
CA GLY A 515 -2.93 13.32 -1.00
C GLY A 515 -3.08 11.81 -1.09
N LEU A 516 -2.71 11.07 -0.03
CA LEU A 516 -2.85 9.61 -0.03
C LEU A 516 -4.24 9.20 0.47
N ALA A 517 -4.56 9.51 1.72
CA ALA A 517 -5.83 9.15 2.36
C ALA A 517 -6.43 10.37 3.06
N GLY A 518 -7.76 10.37 3.22
CA GLY A 518 -8.48 11.33 4.03
C GLY A 518 -9.69 10.65 4.64
N TYR A 519 -10.11 11.12 5.80
CA TYR A 519 -11.23 10.54 6.55
C TYR A 519 -12.16 11.66 6.96
N PHE A 520 -13.46 11.36 7.00
CA PHE A 520 -14.38 12.30 7.62
C PHE A 520 -15.63 11.62 8.18
N TYR A 521 -16.24 12.28 9.16
CA TYR A 521 -17.41 11.80 9.87
C TYR A 521 -18.53 12.82 9.75
N SER A 522 -19.69 12.39 9.29
CA SER A 522 -20.90 13.20 9.10
C SER A 522 -22.12 12.28 9.01
N GLN A 523 -23.29 12.76 9.44
CA GLN A 523 -24.57 12.08 9.24
C GLN A 523 -25.44 12.77 8.16
N ASP A 524 -24.94 13.84 7.53
CA ASP A 524 -25.64 14.55 6.45
C ASP A 524 -25.24 13.95 5.09
N PRO A 525 -26.12 13.23 4.38
CA PRO A 525 -25.80 12.64 3.08
C PRO A 525 -25.34 13.64 2.02
N ALA A 526 -25.88 14.86 2.02
CA ALA A 526 -25.47 15.89 1.06
C ALA A 526 -24.05 16.36 1.34
N GLN A 527 -23.71 16.57 2.61
CA GLN A 527 -22.35 16.91 3.05
C GLN A 527 -21.38 15.79 2.70
N ILE A 528 -21.79 14.53 2.91
CA ILE A 528 -20.95 13.36 2.64
C ILE A 528 -20.48 13.38 1.18
N TRP A 529 -21.40 13.56 0.22
CA TRP A 529 -21.04 13.59 -1.20
C TRP A 529 -20.17 14.80 -1.55
N ARG A 530 -20.55 15.99 -1.10
CA ARG A 530 -19.79 17.22 -1.38
C ARG A 530 -18.34 17.12 -0.89
N VAL A 531 -18.15 16.67 0.35
CA VAL A 531 -16.82 16.58 0.95
C VAL A 531 -15.98 15.47 0.30
N ALA A 532 -16.60 14.30 0.05
CA ALA A 532 -15.89 13.18 -0.59
C ALA A 532 -15.34 13.57 -1.97
N GLU A 533 -16.10 14.35 -2.76
CA GLU A 533 -15.68 14.81 -4.08
C GLU A 533 -14.62 15.92 -4.03
N GLN A 534 -14.65 16.75 -2.99
CA GLN A 534 -13.75 17.90 -2.86
C GLN A 534 -12.37 17.55 -2.28
N LEU A 535 -12.26 16.44 -1.53
CA LEU A 535 -10.98 16.05 -0.91
C LEU A 535 -9.98 15.59 -1.97
N GLU A 536 -8.83 16.26 -2.01
CA GLU A 536 -7.75 15.98 -2.98
C GLU A 536 -6.84 14.85 -2.50
N VAL A 537 -7.44 13.67 -2.29
CA VAL A 537 -6.74 12.45 -1.85
C VAL A 537 -7.12 11.27 -2.76
N GLY A 538 -6.31 10.24 -2.78
CA GLY A 538 -6.59 9.05 -3.59
C GLY A 538 -7.60 8.10 -2.95
N MET A 539 -7.79 8.19 -1.63
CA MET A 539 -8.68 7.29 -0.88
C MET A 539 -9.43 8.07 0.20
N VAL A 540 -10.74 7.88 0.28
CA VAL A 540 -11.59 8.57 1.27
C VAL A 540 -12.31 7.54 2.15
N GLY A 541 -12.18 7.69 3.47
CA GLY A 541 -12.96 6.95 4.47
C GLY A 541 -14.11 7.81 4.99
N VAL A 542 -15.34 7.39 4.76
CA VAL A 542 -16.55 8.09 5.23
C VAL A 542 -17.12 7.30 6.41
N ASN A 543 -17.12 7.90 7.59
CA ASN A 543 -17.56 7.26 8.83
C ASN A 543 -16.79 5.95 9.10
N GLU A 544 -15.52 5.90 8.66
CA GLU A 544 -14.64 4.74 8.73
C GLU A 544 -13.19 5.18 8.95
N GLY A 545 -12.49 4.51 9.86
CA GLY A 545 -11.08 4.82 10.18
C GLY A 545 -10.06 3.87 9.56
N ILE A 546 -10.50 2.76 8.93
CA ILE A 546 -9.60 1.78 8.28
C ILE A 546 -10.11 1.50 6.86
N ILE A 547 -9.32 1.92 5.87
CA ILE A 547 -9.71 1.84 4.45
C ILE A 547 -8.79 0.93 3.62
N SER A 548 -7.84 0.25 4.27
CA SER A 548 -6.91 -0.64 3.56
C SER A 548 -7.54 -2.02 3.37
N SER A 549 -7.85 -2.37 2.13
CA SER A 549 -8.44 -3.65 1.74
C SER A 549 -7.83 -4.08 0.40
N VAL A 550 -7.69 -5.40 0.20
CA VAL A 550 -7.09 -5.94 -1.03
C VAL A 550 -7.96 -5.65 -2.27
N GLU A 551 -9.28 -5.60 -2.07
CA GLU A 551 -10.27 -5.38 -3.14
C GLU A 551 -10.27 -3.92 -3.64
N CYS A 552 -9.74 -3.00 -2.83
CA CYS A 552 -9.83 -1.56 -3.10
C CYS A 552 -8.53 -1.02 -3.70
N PRO A 553 -8.63 -0.05 -4.64
CA PRO A 553 -7.43 0.52 -5.27
C PRO A 553 -6.72 1.46 -4.28
N PHE A 554 -5.58 1.02 -3.79
CA PHE A 554 -4.75 1.77 -2.84
C PHE A 554 -3.80 2.69 -3.62
N GLY A 555 -3.74 3.96 -3.27
CA GLY A 555 -2.80 4.90 -3.86
C GLY A 555 -3.23 6.35 -3.71
N GLY A 556 -2.30 7.24 -3.95
CA GLY A 556 -2.49 8.68 -3.74
C GLY A 556 -2.52 9.51 -5.01
N VAL A 557 -2.71 10.81 -4.79
CA VAL A 557 -2.60 11.85 -5.81
C VAL A 557 -1.53 12.86 -5.36
N LYS A 558 -1.26 13.89 -6.14
CA LYS A 558 -0.22 14.88 -5.85
C LYS A 558 1.13 14.17 -5.59
N GLU A 559 1.90 14.62 -4.59
CA GLU A 559 3.20 14.04 -4.27
C GLU A 559 3.11 12.76 -3.40
N SER A 560 1.91 12.20 -3.21
CA SER A 560 1.75 10.88 -2.59
C SER A 560 2.00 9.73 -3.58
N GLY A 561 2.10 10.01 -4.86
CA GLY A 561 2.64 9.03 -5.79
C GLY A 561 1.90 8.84 -7.10
N LEU A 562 2.21 7.71 -7.73
CA LEU A 562 1.77 7.36 -9.10
C LEU A 562 1.35 5.90 -9.12
N GLY A 563 0.22 5.61 -9.75
CA GLY A 563 -0.30 4.26 -9.89
C GLY A 563 -1.22 3.84 -8.75
N ARG A 564 -1.67 2.59 -8.80
CA ARG A 564 -2.54 2.01 -7.75
C ARG A 564 -2.09 0.59 -7.44
N GLU A 565 -2.30 0.17 -6.19
CA GLU A 565 -1.98 -1.19 -5.71
C GLU A 565 -3.26 -1.86 -5.20
N GLY A 566 -3.29 -3.19 -5.25
CA GLY A 566 -4.50 -3.93 -4.90
C GLY A 566 -5.58 -3.79 -5.97
N SER A 567 -6.77 -4.33 -5.70
CA SER A 567 -7.89 -4.27 -6.64
C SER A 567 -7.53 -4.85 -8.02
N LYS A 568 -8.46 -4.80 -8.95
CA LYS A 568 -8.22 -5.14 -10.36
C LYS A 568 -7.25 -4.13 -11.03
N TYR A 569 -7.11 -2.93 -10.48
CA TYR A 569 -6.27 -1.88 -11.07
C TYR A 569 -4.77 -2.12 -10.84
N GLY A 570 -4.41 -2.78 -9.74
CA GLY A 570 -3.00 -3.01 -9.39
C GLY A 570 -2.23 -3.86 -10.41
N ILE A 571 -2.91 -4.77 -11.10
CA ILE A 571 -2.26 -5.63 -12.08
C ILE A 571 -1.87 -4.88 -13.36
N ASP A 572 -2.65 -3.85 -13.73
CA ASP A 572 -2.38 -3.04 -14.92
C ASP A 572 -1.05 -2.28 -14.83
N GLU A 573 -0.56 -2.05 -13.60
CA GLU A 573 0.74 -1.44 -13.37
C GLU A 573 1.92 -2.27 -13.90
N TYR A 574 1.70 -3.57 -14.14
CA TYR A 574 2.70 -4.53 -14.57
C TYR A 574 2.47 -5.04 -16.00
N LEU A 575 1.56 -4.38 -16.74
CA LEU A 575 1.17 -4.80 -18.09
C LEU A 575 1.42 -3.69 -19.12
N GLU A 576 1.83 -4.10 -20.31
CA GLU A 576 1.94 -3.24 -21.49
C GLU A 576 0.82 -3.58 -22.47
N ILE A 577 0.24 -2.57 -23.08
CA ILE A 577 -0.80 -2.70 -24.10
C ILE A 577 -0.11 -2.75 -25.47
N LYS A 578 -0.40 -3.81 -26.23
CA LYS A 578 0.09 -3.96 -27.61
C LYS A 578 -1.11 -4.18 -28.53
N TYR A 579 -1.29 -3.35 -29.54
CA TYR A 579 -2.32 -3.64 -30.53
C TYR A 579 -1.69 -4.36 -31.75
N VAL A 580 -2.47 -5.25 -32.34
CA VAL A 580 -2.10 -6.01 -33.55
C VAL A 580 -3.16 -5.77 -34.60
N CYS A 581 -2.75 -5.29 -35.78
CA CYS A 581 -3.66 -5.06 -36.90
C CYS A 581 -3.38 -6.11 -37.99
N PHE A 582 -4.41 -6.87 -38.32
CA PHE A 582 -4.40 -7.81 -39.45
C PHE A 582 -5.04 -7.09 -40.63
N GLY A 583 -4.33 -6.98 -41.77
CA GLY A 583 -4.85 -6.41 -42.99
C GLY A 583 -4.95 -7.44 -44.12
N GLY A 584 -5.64 -7.06 -45.20
CA GLY A 584 -5.78 -7.92 -46.36
C GLY A 584 -6.75 -9.08 -46.19
N LEU A 585 -7.78 -8.91 -45.32
CA LEU A 585 -8.77 -9.96 -45.01
C LEU A 585 -9.98 -9.89 -45.95
#